data_bb424e7c4fadf81b402c0c727e2a77cb
#
_entry.id   bb424e7c4fadf81b402c0c727e2a77cb
#
_cell.length_a   1.000
_cell.length_b   1.000
_cell.length_c   1.000
_cell.angle_alpha   90.00
_cell.angle_beta   90.00
_cell.angle_gamma   90.00
#
_symmetry.space_group_name_H-M   'P 1'
#
loop_
_entity.id
_entity.type
_entity.pdbx_description
1 polymer ?
#
loop_
_entity_poly.entity_id
_entity_poly.type
_entity_poly.pdbx_seq_one_letter_code
_entity_poly.pdbx_strand_id
1 'polypeptide(L)'
;WSSDVCSSDLIGNRTRHPALVVANSNEGQTLSYTRSGAPIPSEKSPKKLFQKLFQQGKPEEVAANVEALKQGRSLLDFVGEQSKRLNRSLSKSDQQRMDQYFTAVRDLEQRLATSESWEYKPKPVVTAKPPEDIDDPKAFVQRTRLFFDVIKLALETDSSRVMSFFIDTTVIHNITHHGNQIGRAHV
;
A
#
# COMPACT_ATOMS: atom_id res chain seq x y z
N TRP A 1 -8.66 1.62 -25.01
CA TRP A 1 -7.75 1.63 -23.86
C TRP A 1 -8.43 0.83 -22.77
N SER A 2 -8.07 -0.44 -22.66
CA SER A 2 -8.46 -1.23 -21.50
C SER A 2 -7.67 -0.71 -20.30
N SER A 3 -8.34 0.01 -19.41
CA SER A 3 -7.77 0.55 -18.17
C SER A 3 -7.58 -0.53 -17.09
N ASP A 4 -7.62 -1.80 -17.48
CA ASP A 4 -7.74 -2.91 -16.55
C ASP A 4 -6.42 -3.43 -15.98
N VAL A 5 -5.28 -2.89 -16.45
CA VAL A 5 -3.96 -3.32 -15.97
C VAL A 5 -3.30 -2.19 -15.20
N CYS A 6 -3.26 -2.30 -13.88
CA CYS A 6 -2.53 -1.39 -13.01
C CYS A 6 -1.02 -1.70 -13.08
N SER A 7 -0.17 -0.67 -12.97
CA SER A 7 1.29 -0.86 -12.93
C SER A 7 1.73 -1.86 -11.84
N SER A 8 0.99 -1.94 -10.73
CA SER A 8 1.22 -2.93 -9.67
C SER A 8 0.97 -4.36 -10.14
N ASP A 9 0.06 -4.58 -11.08
CA ASP A 9 -0.24 -5.92 -11.60
C ASP A 9 0.84 -6.40 -12.58
N LEU A 10 1.49 -5.48 -13.30
CA LEU A 10 2.54 -5.81 -14.27
C LEU A 10 3.90 -6.08 -13.62
N ILE A 11 4.31 -5.25 -12.68
CA ILE A 11 5.66 -5.26 -12.11
C ILE A 11 5.71 -5.44 -10.60
N GLY A 12 4.61 -5.14 -9.89
CA GLY A 12 4.55 -5.17 -8.43
C GLY A 12 4.61 -6.59 -7.86
N ASN A 13 4.05 -7.59 -8.55
CA ASN A 13 4.04 -8.99 -8.08
C ASN A 13 5.44 -9.60 -7.94
N ARG A 14 6.47 -8.94 -8.47
CA ARG A 14 7.87 -9.42 -8.41
C ARG A 14 8.60 -8.95 -7.17
N THR A 15 7.97 -8.10 -6.36
CA THR A 15 8.56 -7.50 -5.15
C THR A 15 7.73 -7.85 -3.93
N ARG A 16 8.33 -7.72 -2.74
CA ARG A 16 7.65 -7.96 -1.45
C ARG A 16 6.42 -7.08 -1.29
N HIS A 17 6.51 -5.83 -1.70
CA HIS A 17 5.41 -4.87 -1.64
C HIS A 17 4.98 -4.51 -3.06
N PRO A 18 3.85 -5.05 -3.55
CA PRO A 18 3.37 -4.78 -4.92
C PRO A 18 3.20 -3.30 -5.23
N ALA A 19 2.78 -2.53 -4.25
CA ALA A 19 2.73 -1.07 -4.29
C ALA A 19 2.92 -0.50 -2.89
N LEU A 20 3.60 0.63 -2.78
CA LEU A 20 3.68 1.44 -1.57
C LEU A 20 2.81 2.67 -1.76
N VAL A 21 1.87 2.86 -0.83
CA VAL A 21 1.00 4.02 -0.82
C VAL A 21 1.33 4.84 0.41
N VAL A 22 1.83 6.04 0.21
CA VAL A 22 2.28 6.93 1.27
C VAL A 22 1.65 8.31 1.14
N ALA A 23 1.49 9.00 2.25
CA ALA A 23 0.95 10.34 2.27
C ALA A 23 1.65 11.22 3.31
N ASN A 24 2.04 12.42 2.90
CA ASN A 24 2.46 13.47 3.81
C ASN A 24 1.23 14.34 4.19
N SER A 25 0.25 13.71 4.80
CA SER A 25 -1.02 14.34 5.20
C SER A 25 -1.49 13.75 6.53
N ASN A 26 -2.13 14.56 7.36
CA ASN A 26 -2.72 14.11 8.61
C ASN A 26 -4.06 13.40 8.42
N GLU A 27 -4.76 13.64 7.30
CA GLU A 27 -6.11 13.17 7.06
C GLU A 27 -6.19 11.78 6.39
N GLY A 28 -5.07 11.15 6.05
CA GLY A 28 -5.03 9.81 5.47
C GLY A 28 -5.57 9.72 4.05
N GLN A 29 -5.50 10.80 3.32
CA GLN A 29 -5.88 10.83 1.92
C GLN A 29 -5.02 9.87 1.11
N THR A 30 -5.61 9.25 0.11
CA THR A 30 -4.93 8.33 -0.80
C THR A 30 -5.31 8.64 -2.24
N LEU A 31 -4.34 8.45 -3.14
CA LEU A 31 -4.56 8.49 -4.59
C LEU A 31 -4.70 7.09 -5.19
N SER A 32 -4.62 6.06 -4.36
CA SER A 32 -4.60 4.67 -4.79
C SER A 32 -5.89 3.97 -4.40
N TYR A 33 -6.47 3.27 -5.37
CA TYR A 33 -7.70 2.53 -5.21
C TYR A 33 -7.52 1.10 -5.72
N THR A 34 -8.26 0.19 -5.15
CA THR A 34 -8.36 -1.17 -5.67
C THR A 34 -9.14 -1.16 -6.98
N ARG A 35 -9.09 -2.26 -7.72
CA ARG A 35 -9.90 -2.44 -8.94
C ARG A 35 -11.41 -2.31 -8.68
N SER A 36 -11.85 -2.63 -7.46
CA SER A 36 -13.24 -2.47 -7.02
C SER A 36 -13.60 -1.05 -6.55
N GLY A 37 -12.66 -0.09 -6.64
CA GLY A 37 -12.88 1.31 -6.22
C GLY A 37 -12.71 1.57 -4.72
N ALA A 38 -12.27 0.57 -3.93
CA ALA A 38 -11.99 0.79 -2.52
C ALA A 38 -10.66 1.54 -2.34
N PRO A 39 -10.57 2.56 -1.47
CA PRO A 39 -9.33 3.28 -1.22
C PRO A 39 -8.30 2.38 -0.53
N ILE A 40 -7.05 2.45 -0.98
CA ILE A 40 -5.93 1.78 -0.33
C ILE A 40 -5.35 2.72 0.72
N PRO A 41 -5.33 2.34 2.01
CA PRO A 41 -4.80 3.20 3.06
C PRO A 41 -3.35 3.61 2.81
N SER A 42 -3.03 4.88 3.02
CA SER A 42 -1.68 5.40 2.91
C SER A 42 -0.93 5.32 4.24
N GLU A 43 0.38 5.01 4.18
CA GLU A 43 1.25 5.13 5.34
C GLU A 43 1.68 6.60 5.52
N LYS A 44 1.51 7.10 6.75
CA LYS A 44 1.75 8.51 7.08
C LYS A 44 3.00 8.75 7.91
N SER A 45 3.62 7.68 8.38
CA SER A 45 4.81 7.71 9.22
C SER A 45 6.01 7.18 8.46
N PRO A 46 7.03 8.00 8.18
CA PRO A 46 8.30 7.55 7.62
C PRO A 46 8.96 6.45 8.46
N LYS A 47 8.85 6.55 9.78
CA LYS A 47 9.36 5.55 10.73
C LYS A 47 8.67 4.21 10.55
N LYS A 48 7.34 4.18 10.53
CA LYS A 48 6.56 2.94 10.32
C LYS A 48 6.82 2.36 8.93
N LEU A 49 6.92 3.20 7.90
CA LEU A 49 7.27 2.76 6.57
C LEU A 49 8.63 2.07 6.55
N PHE A 50 9.66 2.67 7.16
CA PHE A 50 10.99 2.09 7.28
C PHE A 50 10.96 0.75 8.03
N GLN A 51 10.26 0.68 9.16
CA GLN A 51 10.12 -0.56 9.95
C GLN A 51 9.45 -1.67 9.11
N LYS A 52 8.38 -1.35 8.42
CA LYS A 52 7.68 -2.28 7.53
C LYS A 52 8.59 -2.86 6.44
N LEU A 53 9.45 -2.03 5.86
CA LEU A 53 10.30 -2.41 4.74
C LEU A 53 11.56 -3.16 5.17
N PHE A 54 12.22 -2.74 6.25
CA PHE A 54 13.60 -3.13 6.54
C PHE A 54 13.79 -3.80 7.91
N GLN A 55 12.88 -3.62 8.87
CA GLN A 55 13.02 -4.29 10.16
C GLN A 55 12.35 -5.66 10.13
N GLN A 56 13.13 -6.70 10.40
CA GLN A 56 12.60 -8.03 10.56
C GLN A 56 11.76 -8.09 11.85
N GLY A 57 10.53 -8.57 11.74
CA GLY A 57 9.68 -8.86 12.89
C GLY A 57 10.26 -9.98 13.75
N LYS A 58 9.86 -10.04 15.01
CA LYS A 58 10.18 -11.17 15.86
C LYS A 58 9.57 -12.45 15.28
N PRO A 59 10.17 -13.62 15.54
CA PRO A 59 9.63 -14.89 15.02
C PRO A 59 8.15 -15.11 15.34
N GLU A 60 7.71 -14.67 16.51
CA GLU A 60 6.32 -14.75 16.97
C GLU A 60 5.40 -13.82 16.13
N GLU A 61 5.87 -12.63 15.80
CA GLU A 61 5.13 -11.67 14.94
C GLU A 61 5.00 -12.19 13.51
N VAL A 62 6.08 -12.77 12.98
CA VAL A 62 6.06 -13.41 11.66
C VAL A 62 5.08 -14.58 11.65
N ALA A 63 5.11 -15.44 12.67
CA ALA A 63 4.18 -16.56 12.79
C ALA A 63 2.71 -16.07 12.88
N ALA A 64 2.44 -15.03 13.66
CA ALA A 64 1.11 -14.44 13.78
C ALA A 64 0.63 -13.84 12.45
N ASN A 65 1.50 -13.16 11.70
CA ASN A 65 1.17 -12.61 10.38
C ASN A 65 0.83 -13.73 9.38
N VAL A 66 1.63 -14.78 9.35
CA VAL A 66 1.39 -15.95 8.49
C VAL A 66 0.05 -16.61 8.83
N GLU A 67 -0.25 -16.77 10.10
CA GLU A 67 -1.52 -17.35 10.55
C GLU A 67 -2.71 -16.47 10.15
N ALA A 68 -2.61 -15.15 10.30
CA ALA A 68 -3.63 -14.21 9.85
C ALA A 68 -3.86 -14.28 8.32
N LEU A 69 -2.80 -14.42 7.52
CA LEU A 69 -2.90 -14.59 6.07
C LEU A 69 -3.60 -15.91 5.71
N LYS A 70 -3.29 -17.00 6.40
CA LYS A 70 -3.95 -18.30 6.21
C LYS A 70 -5.43 -18.26 6.56
N GLN A 71 -5.78 -17.61 7.67
CA GLN A 71 -7.18 -17.42 8.07
C GLN A 71 -7.93 -16.57 7.03
N GLY A 72 -7.32 -15.52 6.50
CA GLY A 72 -7.89 -14.72 5.43
C GLY A 72 -8.17 -15.56 4.16
N ARG A 73 -7.26 -16.42 3.76
CA ARG A 73 -7.46 -17.35 2.63
C ARG A 73 -8.61 -18.32 2.88
N SER A 74 -8.65 -18.96 4.05
CA SER A 74 -9.71 -19.88 4.43
C SER A 74 -11.10 -19.23 4.40
N LEU A 75 -11.19 -17.96 4.83
CA LEU A 75 -12.44 -17.19 4.75
C LEU A 75 -12.85 -16.94 3.30
N LEU A 76 -11.90 -16.61 2.42
CA LEU A 76 -12.18 -16.40 0.99
C LEU A 76 -12.64 -17.69 0.30
N ASP A 77 -12.00 -18.83 0.60
CA ASP A 77 -12.42 -20.15 0.11
C ASP A 77 -13.88 -20.44 0.51
N PHE A 78 -14.22 -20.21 1.77
CA PHE A 78 -15.59 -20.40 2.27
C PHE A 78 -16.60 -19.50 1.55
N VAL A 79 -16.31 -18.22 1.41
CA VAL A 79 -17.16 -17.24 0.70
C VAL A 79 -17.28 -17.61 -0.78
N GLY A 80 -16.17 -18.04 -1.42
CA GLY A 80 -16.14 -18.49 -2.80
C GLY A 80 -17.07 -19.68 -3.05
N GLU A 81 -17.07 -20.68 -2.17
CA GLU A 81 -17.94 -21.84 -2.27
C GLU A 81 -19.43 -21.48 -2.10
N GLN A 82 -19.76 -20.63 -1.14
CA GLN A 82 -21.13 -20.15 -0.96
C GLN A 82 -21.63 -19.35 -2.16
N SER A 83 -20.79 -18.50 -2.70
CA SER A 83 -21.10 -17.66 -3.85
C SER A 83 -21.31 -18.49 -5.13
N LYS A 84 -20.55 -19.57 -5.34
CA LYS A 84 -20.77 -20.52 -6.44
C LYS A 84 -22.16 -21.21 -6.37
N ARG A 85 -22.63 -21.53 -5.18
CA ARG A 85 -23.99 -22.10 -4.98
C ARG A 85 -25.06 -21.10 -5.36
N LEU A 86 -24.92 -19.85 -4.90
CA LEU A 86 -25.84 -18.77 -5.22
C LEU A 86 -25.88 -18.48 -6.73
N ASN A 87 -24.75 -18.48 -7.41
CA ASN A 87 -24.62 -18.16 -8.83
C ASN A 87 -25.50 -19.06 -9.74
N ARG A 88 -25.74 -20.31 -9.33
CA ARG A 88 -26.58 -21.23 -10.09
C ARG A 88 -28.05 -20.84 -10.13
N SER A 89 -28.51 -20.02 -9.20
CA SER A 89 -29.90 -19.55 -9.08
C SER A 89 -30.14 -18.15 -9.65
N LEU A 90 -29.09 -17.47 -10.12
CA LEU A 90 -29.14 -16.08 -10.58
C LEU A 90 -29.53 -15.98 -12.07
N SER A 91 -30.03 -14.80 -12.45
CA SER A 91 -30.24 -14.43 -13.84
C SER A 91 -28.89 -14.31 -14.58
N LYS A 92 -28.91 -14.41 -15.93
CA LYS A 92 -27.68 -14.27 -16.73
C LYS A 92 -26.94 -12.94 -16.52
N SER A 93 -27.67 -11.84 -16.32
CA SER A 93 -27.07 -10.53 -16.04
C SER A 93 -26.39 -10.51 -14.67
N ASP A 94 -26.97 -11.16 -13.68
CA ASP A 94 -26.42 -11.23 -12.33
C ASP A 94 -25.25 -12.21 -12.26
N GLN A 95 -25.29 -13.29 -13.06
CA GLN A 95 -24.14 -14.20 -13.22
C GLN A 95 -22.91 -13.46 -13.74
N GLN A 96 -23.05 -12.54 -14.71
CA GLN A 96 -21.92 -11.73 -15.20
C GLN A 96 -21.31 -10.84 -14.11
N ARG A 97 -22.15 -10.26 -13.25
CA ARG A 97 -21.66 -9.49 -12.08
C ARG A 97 -20.95 -10.39 -11.07
N MET A 98 -21.47 -11.59 -10.84
CA MET A 98 -20.83 -12.59 -9.99
C MET A 98 -19.48 -13.06 -10.55
N ASP A 99 -19.31 -13.16 -11.85
CA ASP A 99 -18.03 -13.51 -12.47
C ASP A 99 -16.96 -12.44 -12.18
N GLN A 100 -17.33 -11.16 -12.19
CA GLN A 100 -16.42 -10.07 -11.77
C GLN A 100 -16.02 -10.20 -10.29
N TYR A 101 -16.99 -10.54 -9.44
CA TYR A 101 -16.73 -10.80 -8.03
C TYR A 101 -15.78 -12.00 -7.83
N PHE A 102 -16.02 -13.12 -8.51
CA PHE A 102 -15.13 -14.28 -8.45
C PHE A 102 -13.72 -13.97 -8.93
N THR A 103 -13.58 -13.15 -9.95
CA THR A 103 -12.27 -12.69 -10.41
C THR A 103 -11.56 -11.89 -9.33
N ALA A 104 -12.25 -10.95 -8.67
CA ALA A 104 -11.69 -10.17 -7.58
C ALA A 104 -11.29 -11.03 -6.37
N VAL A 105 -12.09 -12.04 -6.03
CA VAL A 105 -11.76 -13.00 -4.95
C VAL A 105 -10.49 -13.78 -5.29
N ARG A 106 -10.37 -14.33 -6.51
CA ARG A 106 -9.16 -15.05 -6.96
C ARG A 106 -7.91 -14.17 -6.94
N ASP A 107 -8.02 -12.93 -7.39
CA ASP A 107 -6.92 -11.98 -7.35
C ASP A 107 -6.47 -11.73 -5.89
N LEU A 108 -7.41 -11.63 -4.96
CA LEU A 108 -7.11 -11.46 -3.53
C LEU A 108 -6.46 -12.72 -2.93
N GLU A 109 -6.97 -13.92 -3.23
CA GLU A 109 -6.36 -15.19 -2.81
C GLU A 109 -4.91 -15.29 -3.29
N GLN A 110 -4.64 -14.94 -4.54
CA GLN A 110 -3.30 -14.96 -5.11
C GLN A 110 -2.36 -13.95 -4.43
N ARG A 111 -2.87 -12.77 -4.12
CA ARG A 111 -2.11 -11.74 -3.36
C ARG A 111 -1.79 -12.21 -1.95
N LEU A 112 -2.73 -12.84 -1.25
CA LEU A 112 -2.50 -13.38 0.10
C LEU A 112 -1.46 -14.51 0.06
N ALA A 113 -1.53 -15.43 -0.90
CA ALA A 113 -0.55 -16.50 -1.07
C ALA A 113 0.86 -15.94 -1.37
N THR A 114 0.94 -14.92 -2.21
CA THR A 114 2.21 -14.23 -2.51
C THR A 114 2.75 -13.55 -1.27
N SER A 115 1.92 -12.83 -0.51
CA SER A 115 2.31 -12.17 0.74
C SER A 115 2.82 -13.17 1.78
N GLU A 116 2.15 -14.32 1.94
CA GLU A 116 2.59 -15.40 2.82
C GLU A 116 4.00 -15.88 2.44
N SER A 117 4.25 -16.08 1.14
CA SER A 117 5.58 -16.51 0.68
C SER A 117 6.70 -15.51 0.99
N TRP A 118 6.38 -14.21 1.03
CA TRP A 118 7.33 -13.17 1.36
C TRP A 118 7.61 -13.03 2.86
N GLU A 119 6.68 -13.45 3.74
CA GLU A 119 6.91 -13.43 5.19
C GLU A 119 8.06 -14.35 5.62
N TYR A 120 8.28 -15.44 4.88
CA TYR A 120 9.40 -16.38 5.14
C TYR A 120 10.74 -15.89 4.60
N LYS A 121 10.76 -14.85 3.75
CA LYS A 121 12.01 -14.32 3.20
C LYS A 121 12.55 -13.22 4.11
N PRO A 122 13.88 -13.13 4.31
CA PRO A 122 14.46 -12.03 5.08
C PRO A 122 14.17 -10.69 4.39
N LYS A 123 13.98 -9.65 5.19
CA LYS A 123 13.90 -8.28 4.69
C LYS A 123 15.30 -7.79 4.30
N PRO A 124 15.40 -6.87 3.31
CA PRO A 124 16.68 -6.29 2.94
C PRO A 124 17.34 -5.59 4.12
N VAL A 125 18.65 -5.76 4.25
CA VAL A 125 19.45 -5.08 5.26
C VAL A 125 19.94 -3.76 4.68
N VAL A 126 19.69 -2.67 5.39
CA VAL A 126 20.14 -1.33 5.04
C VAL A 126 20.98 -0.75 6.18
N THR A 127 21.98 0.06 5.86
CA THR A 127 22.86 0.72 6.85
C THR A 127 22.22 1.97 7.45
N ALA A 128 21.17 2.49 6.80
CA ALA A 128 20.46 3.67 7.27
C ALA A 128 19.73 3.39 8.59
N LYS A 129 19.72 4.38 9.47
CA LYS A 129 18.96 4.32 10.71
C LYS A 129 17.48 4.65 10.43
N PRO A 130 16.53 4.05 11.20
CA PRO A 130 15.13 4.44 11.12
C PRO A 130 14.98 5.95 11.32
N PRO A 131 14.21 6.65 10.46
CA PRO A 131 13.92 8.05 10.71
C PRO A 131 13.02 8.21 11.93
N GLU A 132 13.12 9.35 12.59
CA GLU A 132 12.13 9.76 13.59
C GLU A 132 11.01 10.55 12.90
N ASP A 133 9.78 10.31 13.34
CA ASP A 133 8.63 11.05 12.81
C ASP A 133 8.67 12.52 13.29
N ILE A 134 8.26 13.42 12.43
CA ILE A 134 8.19 14.85 12.71
C ILE A 134 6.71 15.24 12.74
N ASP A 135 6.20 15.59 13.94
CA ASP A 135 4.79 15.96 14.13
C ASP A 135 4.51 17.44 13.89
N ASP A 136 5.57 18.28 13.81
CA ASP A 136 5.41 19.73 13.58
C ASP A 136 4.85 19.99 12.17
N PRO A 137 3.65 20.61 12.05
CA PRO A 137 3.07 20.98 10.76
C PRO A 137 3.96 21.91 9.93
N LYS A 138 4.80 22.71 10.57
CA LYS A 138 5.72 23.65 9.91
C LYS A 138 6.92 22.94 9.28
N ALA A 139 7.23 21.75 9.74
CA ALA A 139 8.31 20.90 9.22
C ALA A 139 7.91 20.06 8.02
N PHE A 140 6.95 20.52 7.22
CA PHE A 140 6.42 19.80 6.07
C PHE A 140 7.51 19.34 5.09
N VAL A 141 8.46 20.22 4.75
CA VAL A 141 9.55 19.91 3.82
C VAL A 141 10.46 18.82 4.39
N GLN A 142 10.81 18.93 5.68
CA GLN A 142 11.66 17.95 6.36
C GLN A 142 10.98 16.58 6.39
N ARG A 143 9.69 16.54 6.76
CA ARG A 143 8.89 15.30 6.75
C ARG A 143 8.80 14.69 5.37
N THR A 144 8.59 15.51 4.34
CA THR A 144 8.57 15.05 2.95
C THR A 144 9.91 14.44 2.52
N ARG A 145 11.03 15.05 2.92
CA ARG A 145 12.37 14.49 2.66
C ARG A 145 12.57 13.14 3.31
N LEU A 146 12.12 12.93 4.55
CA LEU A 146 12.19 11.63 5.21
C LEU A 146 11.45 10.53 4.42
N PHE A 147 10.28 10.85 3.85
CA PHE A 147 9.59 9.91 2.96
C PHE A 147 10.41 9.59 1.71
N PHE A 148 10.99 10.61 1.06
CA PHE A 148 11.83 10.37 -0.13
C PHE A 148 13.08 9.54 0.19
N ASP A 149 13.69 9.73 1.36
CA ASP A 149 14.85 8.93 1.79
C ASP A 149 14.45 7.45 1.95
N VAL A 150 13.31 7.16 2.56
CA VAL A 150 12.80 5.78 2.71
C VAL A 150 12.37 5.21 1.36
N ILE A 151 11.71 5.99 0.50
CA ILE A 151 11.33 5.59 -0.86
C ILE A 151 12.56 5.23 -1.70
N LYS A 152 13.60 6.06 -1.64
CA LYS A 152 14.89 5.78 -2.31
C LYS A 152 15.45 4.42 -1.89
N LEU A 153 15.53 4.16 -0.59
CA LEU A 153 15.99 2.87 -0.07
C LEU A 153 15.11 1.70 -0.54
N ALA A 154 13.79 1.89 -0.60
CA ALA A 154 12.88 0.86 -1.07
C ALA A 154 13.08 0.52 -2.55
N LEU A 155 13.42 1.52 -3.39
CA LEU A 155 13.78 1.33 -4.80
C LEU A 155 15.14 0.65 -4.95
N GLU A 156 16.15 1.12 -4.21
CA GLU A 156 17.52 0.56 -4.25
C GLU A 156 17.57 -0.91 -3.82
N THR A 157 16.71 -1.31 -2.89
CA THR A 157 16.61 -2.69 -2.40
C THR A 157 15.60 -3.55 -3.14
N ASP A 158 14.97 -3.04 -4.19
CA ASP A 158 13.89 -3.69 -4.93
C ASP A 158 12.74 -4.20 -4.03
N SER A 159 12.51 -3.50 -2.92
CA SER A 159 11.42 -3.83 -1.99
C SER A 159 10.04 -3.51 -2.57
N SER A 160 9.98 -2.50 -3.44
CA SER A 160 8.81 -2.17 -4.26
C SER A 160 9.25 -1.42 -5.52
N ARG A 161 8.49 -1.59 -6.61
CA ARG A 161 8.72 -0.90 -7.89
C ARG A 161 7.61 0.09 -8.23
N VAL A 162 6.53 0.08 -7.47
CA VAL A 162 5.37 0.96 -7.67
C VAL A 162 5.13 1.74 -6.39
N MET A 163 5.08 3.06 -6.51
CA MET A 163 4.87 3.95 -5.37
C MET A 163 3.88 5.04 -5.72
N SER A 164 2.97 5.30 -4.81
CA SER A 164 2.04 6.42 -4.84
C SER A 164 2.32 7.29 -3.63
N PHE A 165 2.68 8.54 -3.85
CA PHE A 165 2.95 9.49 -2.79
C PHE A 165 2.00 10.70 -2.89
N PHE A 166 1.07 10.79 -1.95
CA PHE A 166 0.22 11.96 -1.81
C PHE A 166 0.91 13.04 -0.99
N ILE A 167 1.19 14.16 -1.62
CA ILE A 167 1.78 15.34 -0.98
C ILE A 167 0.67 16.37 -0.82
N ASP A 168 0.18 16.54 0.40
CA ASP A 168 -0.85 17.51 0.70
C ASP A 168 -0.25 18.90 0.79
N THR A 169 -0.53 19.72 -0.21
CA THR A 169 -0.07 21.11 -0.25
C THR A 169 -1.02 22.09 0.41
N THR A 170 -2.21 21.66 0.84
CA THR A 170 -3.21 22.55 1.45
C THR A 170 -2.77 23.08 2.81
N VAL A 171 -1.87 22.36 3.49
CA VAL A 171 -1.27 22.76 4.78
C VAL A 171 -0.14 23.79 4.61
N ILE A 172 0.29 24.06 3.37
CA ILE A 172 1.43 24.93 3.06
C ILE A 172 0.97 26.39 3.01
N HIS A 173 0.54 26.93 4.14
CA HIS A 173 0.17 28.36 4.19
C HIS A 173 1.38 29.29 4.24
N ASN A 174 2.56 28.82 4.66
CA ASN A 174 3.75 29.63 4.77
C ASN A 174 5.04 28.80 4.66
N ILE A 175 5.41 28.38 3.46
CA ILE A 175 6.77 27.85 3.24
C ILE A 175 7.69 29.04 2.93
N THR A 176 8.64 29.30 3.80
CA THR A 176 9.74 30.23 3.57
C THR A 176 10.93 29.44 2.97
N HIS A 177 11.25 29.68 1.73
CA HIS A 177 12.46 29.15 1.09
C HIS A 177 13.46 30.31 0.93
N HIS A 178 14.60 30.20 1.58
CA HIS A 178 15.66 31.24 1.57
C HIS A 178 15.18 32.67 1.92
N GLY A 179 14.28 32.80 2.89
CA GLY A 179 13.78 34.11 3.31
C GLY A 179 12.63 34.69 2.47
N ASN A 180 12.26 34.06 1.37
CA ASN A 180 11.13 34.46 0.54
C ASN A 180 9.92 33.57 0.78
N GLN A 181 8.74 34.15 0.99
CA GLN A 181 7.48 33.41 1.02
C GLN A 181 7.16 32.87 -0.38
N ILE A 182 7.06 31.54 -0.51
CA ILE A 182 6.59 30.90 -1.73
C ILE A 182 5.11 30.56 -1.54
N GLY A 183 4.28 31.29 -2.27
CA GLY A 183 2.87 30.94 -2.50
C GLY A 183 1.86 31.58 -1.54
N ARG A 184 1.30 32.70 -1.92
CA ARG A 184 -0.13 32.98 -1.72
C ARG A 184 -0.81 32.60 -3.03
N ALA A 185 -1.53 31.50 -3.05
CA ALA A 185 -2.56 31.33 -4.06
C ALA A 185 -3.64 32.38 -3.74
N HIS A 186 -3.80 33.34 -4.64
CA HIS A 186 -4.98 34.20 -4.62
C HIS A 186 -6.18 33.34 -5.01
N VAL A 187 -7.10 33.14 -4.08
CA VAL A 187 -8.48 32.75 -4.36
C VAL A 187 -9.24 33.98 -4.81
#